data_700d7a5e32672b27ea8214d9e7bc9331
#
_entry.id   700d7a5e32672b27ea8214d9e7bc9331
#
_cell.length_a   1.000
_cell.length_b   1.000
_cell.length_c   1.000
_cell.angle_alpha   90.00
_cell.angle_beta   90.00
_cell.angle_gamma   90.00
#
_symmetry.space_group_name_H-M   'P 1'
#
loop_
_entity.id
_entity.type
_entity.pdbx_description
1 polymer ?
#
loop_
_entity_poly.entity_id
_entity_poly.type
_entity_poly.pdbx_seq_one_letter_code
_entity_poly.pdbx_strand_id
1 'polypeptide(L)'
;MRHLLRRTAGALLALFVIAAFAAPHALGALSRPAVEKPPSPEAVNEWESAVFIARANGAALFAWRIVSSDGTALYDAAAAPEYFPGLRVQGADTDTLTLLDIPSSLNGWQVECLFTDDAGEKALSGRASLTVYPVGPTASPEPTPTPTPEPTATPEPTPEPVAA
;
A
#
# COMPACT_ATOMS: atom_id res chain seq x y z
N MET A 1 -11.63 -93.70 -50.59
CA MET A 1 -10.57 -93.18 -49.74
C MET A 1 -10.59 -91.69 -49.87
N ARG A 2 -11.03 -90.99 -48.89
CA ARG A 2 -11.34 -89.55 -48.91
C ARG A 2 -10.38 -88.81 -48.11
N HIS A 3 -9.52 -87.94 -48.70
CA HIS A 3 -8.63 -87.03 -47.97
C HIS A 3 -9.35 -85.82 -47.53
N LEU A 4 -9.39 -85.64 -46.22
CA LEU A 4 -9.91 -84.44 -45.56
C LEU A 4 -8.83 -83.37 -45.55
N LEU A 5 -8.98 -82.32 -46.30
CA LEU A 5 -8.14 -81.07 -46.16
C LEU A 5 -8.60 -80.29 -45.02
N ARG A 6 -7.79 -80.19 -43.96
CA ARG A 6 -7.98 -79.19 -42.85
C ARG A 6 -7.39 -77.87 -43.31
N ARG A 7 -8.24 -76.89 -43.45
CA ARG A 7 -7.83 -75.46 -43.62
C ARG A 7 -7.57 -74.90 -42.22
N THR A 8 -6.31 -74.54 -41.92
CA THR A 8 -5.94 -73.78 -40.77
C THR A 8 -6.11 -72.30 -41.10
N ALA A 9 -7.08 -71.63 -40.52
CA ALA A 9 -7.22 -70.20 -40.62
C ALA A 9 -6.20 -69.54 -39.63
N GLY A 10 -5.18 -68.91 -40.24
CA GLY A 10 -4.25 -68.09 -39.47
C GLY A 10 -4.88 -66.75 -39.09
N ALA A 11 -5.15 -66.59 -37.84
CA ALA A 11 -5.55 -65.29 -37.31
C ALA A 11 -4.33 -64.37 -37.22
N LEU A 12 -4.26 -63.39 -38.10
CA LEU A 12 -3.31 -62.28 -38.01
C LEU A 12 -3.76 -61.37 -36.89
N LEU A 13 -3.06 -61.48 -35.75
CA LEU A 13 -3.23 -60.56 -34.61
C LEU A 13 -2.49 -59.25 -35.00
N ALA A 14 -3.21 -58.26 -35.50
CA ALA A 14 -2.66 -56.92 -35.69
C ALA A 14 -2.43 -56.25 -34.32
N LEU A 15 -1.17 -56.21 -33.89
CA LEU A 15 -0.73 -55.49 -32.72
C LEU A 15 -0.78 -53.97 -33.00
N PHE A 16 -1.86 -53.31 -32.62
CA PHE A 16 -1.96 -51.85 -32.63
C PHE A 16 -1.09 -51.31 -31.48
N VAL A 17 0.14 -50.91 -31.79
CA VAL A 17 0.96 -50.13 -30.89
C VAL A 17 0.40 -48.72 -30.87
N ILE A 18 -0.44 -48.40 -29.91
CA ILE A 18 -0.82 -47.03 -29.61
C ILE A 18 0.42 -46.38 -28.98
N ALA A 19 1.22 -45.71 -29.82
CA ALA A 19 2.21 -44.76 -29.32
C ALA A 19 1.48 -43.59 -28.69
N ALA A 20 1.28 -43.63 -27.36
CA ALA A 20 0.87 -42.49 -26.57
C ALA A 20 1.99 -41.45 -26.69
N PHE A 21 1.84 -40.50 -27.59
CA PHE A 21 2.61 -39.26 -27.56
C PHE A 21 2.24 -38.54 -26.24
N ALA A 22 2.96 -38.86 -25.21
CA ALA A 22 3.03 -37.97 -24.05
C ALA A 22 3.69 -36.68 -24.57
N ALA A 23 2.87 -35.71 -24.98
CA ALA A 23 3.36 -34.35 -25.11
C ALA A 23 4.07 -34.00 -23.79
N PRO A 24 5.32 -33.53 -23.83
CA PRO A 24 5.90 -32.98 -22.61
C PRO A 24 4.97 -31.86 -22.22
N HIS A 25 4.19 -32.08 -21.16
CA HIS A 25 3.61 -30.98 -20.41
C HIS A 25 4.84 -30.22 -19.96
N ALA A 26 5.15 -29.12 -20.64
CA ALA A 26 6.05 -28.13 -20.12
C ALA A 26 5.46 -27.78 -18.74
N LEU A 27 6.04 -28.36 -17.68
CA LEU A 27 5.94 -27.82 -16.35
C LEU A 27 6.50 -26.41 -16.52
N GLY A 28 5.60 -25.45 -16.83
CA GLY A 28 5.94 -24.06 -16.75
C GLY A 28 6.54 -23.92 -15.37
N ALA A 29 7.84 -23.60 -15.31
CA ALA A 29 8.47 -23.31 -14.05
C ALA A 29 7.49 -22.40 -13.33
N LEU A 30 7.02 -22.80 -12.12
CA LEU A 30 6.22 -21.96 -11.24
C LEU A 30 7.14 -20.79 -10.90
N SER A 31 7.13 -19.78 -11.76
CA SER A 31 7.94 -18.59 -11.58
C SER A 31 7.12 -17.67 -10.71
N ARG A 32 7.51 -17.59 -9.42
CA ARG A 32 6.96 -16.57 -8.53
C ARG A 32 6.98 -15.20 -9.20
N PRO A 33 6.12 -14.26 -8.80
CA PRO A 33 6.15 -12.90 -9.32
C PRO A 33 7.56 -12.29 -9.23
N ALA A 34 8.03 -11.71 -10.32
CA ALA A 34 9.35 -11.05 -10.38
C ALA A 34 9.16 -9.56 -10.08
N VAL A 35 9.71 -9.08 -8.97
CA VAL A 35 9.63 -7.67 -8.57
C VAL A 35 10.41 -6.82 -9.58
N GLU A 36 9.71 -5.92 -10.27
CA GLU A 36 10.29 -4.98 -11.25
C GLU A 36 10.55 -3.61 -10.62
N LYS A 37 9.61 -3.15 -9.78
CA LYS A 37 9.71 -1.86 -9.10
C LYS A 37 9.29 -2.01 -7.65
N PRO A 38 10.23 -1.92 -6.69
CA PRO A 38 9.88 -1.79 -5.28
C PRO A 38 9.31 -0.38 -5.02
N PRO A 39 8.55 -0.17 -3.93
CA PRO A 39 8.14 1.15 -3.51
C PRO A 39 9.35 2.01 -3.14
N SER A 40 9.22 3.32 -3.29
CA SER A 40 10.24 4.30 -2.90
C SER A 40 9.92 4.91 -1.53
N PRO A 41 10.93 5.30 -0.74
CA PRO A 41 10.72 6.04 0.50
C PRO A 41 9.97 7.35 0.24
N GLU A 42 9.09 7.71 1.19
CA GLU A 42 8.31 8.95 1.17
C GLU A 42 8.52 9.74 2.47
N ALA A 43 8.48 11.08 2.34
CA ALA A 43 8.60 12.00 3.47
C ALA A 43 7.52 13.08 3.33
N VAL A 44 6.66 13.18 4.35
CA VAL A 44 5.49 14.05 4.35
C VAL A 44 5.32 14.75 5.70
N ASN A 45 4.54 15.81 5.75
CA ASN A 45 4.11 16.36 7.02
C ASN A 45 2.92 15.55 7.58
N GLU A 46 2.75 15.64 8.89
CA GLU A 46 1.57 15.05 9.56
C GLU A 46 0.28 15.56 8.91
N TRP A 47 -0.70 14.66 8.73
CA TRP A 47 -1.98 14.88 8.06
C TRP A 47 -1.91 15.08 6.55
N GLU A 48 -0.72 14.98 5.93
CA GLU A 48 -0.59 14.91 4.48
C GLU A 48 -0.76 13.48 3.95
N SER A 49 -0.54 13.32 2.66
CA SER A 49 -0.72 12.05 1.96
C SER A 49 0.59 11.56 1.36
N ALA A 50 0.77 10.24 1.34
CA ALA A 50 1.88 9.57 0.66
C ALA A 50 1.36 8.54 -0.34
N VAL A 51 2.08 8.37 -1.46
CA VAL A 51 1.74 7.43 -2.53
C VAL A 51 2.91 6.48 -2.76
N PHE A 52 2.66 5.19 -2.65
CA PHE A 52 3.62 4.13 -2.90
C PHE A 52 3.20 3.32 -4.11
N ILE A 53 4.14 3.06 -5.01
CA ILE A 53 3.91 2.28 -6.22
C ILE A 53 4.87 1.09 -6.23
N ALA A 54 4.34 -0.11 -6.43
CA ALA A 54 5.13 -1.32 -6.58
C ALA A 54 4.65 -2.14 -7.78
N ARG A 55 5.60 -2.77 -8.50
CA ARG A 55 5.27 -3.58 -9.67
C ARG A 55 6.03 -4.90 -9.65
N ALA A 56 5.36 -5.95 -10.09
CA ALA A 56 5.98 -7.24 -10.32
C ALA A 56 5.38 -7.86 -11.59
N ASN A 57 6.24 -8.45 -12.40
CA ASN A 57 5.81 -9.24 -13.56
C ASN A 57 5.21 -10.56 -13.07
N GLY A 58 4.06 -10.96 -13.64
CA GLY A 58 3.35 -12.17 -13.25
C GLY A 58 2.51 -12.03 -11.96
N ALA A 59 2.39 -10.85 -11.37
CA ALA A 59 1.50 -10.62 -10.24
C ALA A 59 0.03 -10.54 -10.71
N ALA A 60 -0.84 -11.31 -10.06
CA ALA A 60 -2.29 -11.26 -10.22
C ALA A 60 -2.97 -10.51 -9.06
N LEU A 61 -2.40 -10.60 -7.85
CA LEU A 61 -2.91 -9.95 -6.66
C LEU A 61 -1.82 -9.14 -5.95
N PHE A 62 -2.25 -8.06 -5.32
CA PHE A 62 -1.44 -7.15 -4.52
C PHE A 62 -2.00 -7.10 -3.11
N ALA A 63 -1.13 -7.08 -2.11
CA ALA A 63 -1.51 -6.85 -0.72
C ALA A 63 -0.45 -6.00 -0.04
N TRP A 64 -0.79 -4.76 0.26
CA TRP A 64 0.11 -3.85 0.95
C TRP A 64 0.09 -4.06 2.45
N ARG A 65 1.25 -3.92 3.06
CA ARG A 65 1.46 -4.06 4.50
C ARG A 65 2.26 -2.89 5.05
N ILE A 66 1.95 -2.52 6.28
CA ILE A 66 2.66 -1.51 7.06
C ILE A 66 3.43 -2.23 8.17
N VAL A 67 4.73 -1.98 8.24
CA VAL A 67 5.65 -2.70 9.12
C VAL A 67 6.35 -1.68 10.02
N SER A 68 6.46 -1.97 11.32
CA SER A 68 7.21 -1.12 12.24
C SER A 68 8.70 -1.08 11.87
N SER A 69 9.40 -0.02 12.29
CA SER A 69 10.82 0.18 11.98
C SER A 69 11.71 -0.98 12.46
N ASP A 70 11.35 -1.62 13.57
CA ASP A 70 12.03 -2.79 14.14
C ASP A 70 11.55 -4.13 13.56
N GLY A 71 10.51 -4.11 12.71
CA GLY A 71 9.93 -5.29 12.08
C GLY A 71 9.08 -6.17 13.01
N THR A 72 8.81 -5.74 14.24
CA THR A 72 8.07 -6.55 15.24
C THR A 72 6.56 -6.49 15.04
N ALA A 73 6.03 -5.36 14.53
CA ALA A 73 4.63 -5.20 14.20
C ALA A 73 4.43 -5.16 12.69
N LEU A 74 3.37 -5.84 12.24
CA LEU A 74 2.98 -5.90 10.83
C LEU A 74 1.46 -5.86 10.74
N TYR A 75 0.94 -4.93 9.96
CA TYR A 75 -0.48 -4.76 9.71
C TYR A 75 -0.77 -4.78 8.21
N ASP A 76 -1.89 -5.38 7.82
CA ASP A 76 -2.41 -5.18 6.48
C ASP A 76 -2.79 -3.72 6.31
N ALA A 77 -2.38 -3.11 5.19
CA ALA A 77 -2.64 -1.68 4.96
C ALA A 77 -4.14 -1.36 4.99
N ALA A 78 -5.00 -2.26 4.49
CA ALA A 78 -6.45 -2.07 4.53
C ALA A 78 -7.01 -2.01 5.97
N ALA A 79 -6.39 -2.71 6.93
CA ALA A 79 -6.78 -2.72 8.34
C ALA A 79 -6.06 -1.65 9.19
N ALA A 80 -5.05 -0.98 8.64
CA ALA A 80 -4.25 0.00 9.35
C ALA A 80 -5.06 1.14 10.01
N PRO A 81 -6.19 1.63 9.45
CA PRO A 81 -7.02 2.63 10.11
C PRO A 81 -7.56 2.22 11.49
N GLU A 82 -7.67 0.92 11.77
CA GLU A 82 -8.09 0.41 13.09
C GLU A 82 -7.02 0.65 14.18
N TYR A 83 -5.76 0.74 13.79
CA TYR A 83 -4.61 0.89 14.68
C TYR A 83 -4.06 2.33 14.71
N PHE A 84 -4.29 3.09 13.64
CA PHE A 84 -3.82 4.46 13.47
C PHE A 84 -5.00 5.41 13.26
N PRO A 85 -5.57 5.96 14.33
CA PRO A 85 -6.73 6.85 14.25
C PRO A 85 -6.48 8.04 13.32
N GLY A 86 -7.42 8.31 12.43
CA GLY A 86 -7.34 9.38 11.44
C GLY A 86 -6.75 8.94 10.09
N LEU A 87 -5.94 7.89 10.06
CA LEU A 87 -5.40 7.35 8.81
C LEU A 87 -6.53 6.87 7.90
N ARG A 88 -6.44 7.19 6.61
CA ARG A 88 -7.28 6.60 5.56
C ARG A 88 -6.39 5.93 4.53
N VAL A 89 -6.84 4.81 3.98
CA VAL A 89 -6.08 3.99 3.04
C VAL A 89 -6.90 3.75 1.78
N GLN A 90 -6.24 3.85 0.63
CA GLN A 90 -6.80 3.54 -0.68
C GLN A 90 -5.82 2.69 -1.48
N GLY A 91 -6.33 1.78 -2.31
CA GLY A 91 -5.51 0.97 -3.21
C GLY A 91 -4.68 -0.10 -2.52
N ALA A 92 -5.06 -0.57 -1.31
CA ALA A 92 -4.33 -1.60 -0.57
C ALA A 92 -4.22 -2.95 -1.31
N ASP A 93 -5.03 -3.16 -2.32
CA ASP A 93 -5.12 -4.35 -3.18
C ASP A 93 -4.71 -4.07 -4.64
N THR A 94 -4.08 -2.93 -4.92
CA THR A 94 -3.63 -2.52 -6.25
C THR A 94 -2.12 -2.30 -6.30
N ASP A 95 -1.58 -1.97 -7.47
CA ASP A 95 -0.17 -1.61 -7.65
C ASP A 95 0.22 -0.27 -6.98
N THR A 96 -0.77 0.49 -6.51
CA THR A 96 -0.60 1.83 -5.96
C THR A 96 -1.34 1.95 -4.63
N LEU A 97 -0.58 2.10 -3.54
CA LEU A 97 -1.10 2.39 -2.20
C LEU A 97 -1.08 3.90 -1.97
N THR A 98 -2.19 4.45 -1.52
CA THR A 98 -2.29 5.83 -1.06
C THR A 98 -2.68 5.87 0.42
N LEU A 99 -1.81 6.46 1.23
CA LEU A 99 -2.08 6.77 2.63
C LEU A 99 -2.50 8.23 2.71
N LEU A 100 -3.61 8.52 3.37
CA LEU A 100 -4.20 9.85 3.53
C LEU A 100 -4.31 10.19 5.01
N ASP A 101 -4.20 11.47 5.34
CA ASP A 101 -4.30 11.97 6.73
C ASP A 101 -3.34 11.25 7.68
N ILE A 102 -2.07 11.15 7.29
CA ILE A 102 -1.05 10.34 7.96
C ILE A 102 -0.72 10.92 9.33
N PRO A 103 -0.95 10.19 10.44
CA PRO A 103 -0.58 10.65 11.77
C PRO A 103 0.92 10.54 12.02
N SER A 104 1.45 11.39 12.89
CA SER A 104 2.87 11.36 13.28
C SER A 104 3.32 10.06 13.93
N SER A 105 2.40 9.25 14.45
CA SER A 105 2.68 7.90 14.99
C SER A 105 3.19 6.90 13.95
N LEU A 106 2.99 7.18 12.65
CA LEU A 106 3.55 6.41 11.54
C LEU A 106 4.97 6.82 11.15
N ASN A 107 5.58 7.79 11.83
CA ASN A 107 6.95 8.17 11.55
C ASN A 107 7.92 7.00 11.78
N GLY A 108 8.77 6.72 10.78
CA GLY A 108 9.73 5.63 10.80
C GLY A 108 9.16 4.25 10.44
N TRP A 109 7.86 4.14 10.21
CA TRP A 109 7.27 2.90 9.69
C TRP A 109 7.67 2.67 8.24
N GLN A 110 7.48 1.46 7.78
CA GLN A 110 7.83 1.02 6.43
C GLN A 110 6.60 0.43 5.75
N VAL A 111 6.56 0.50 4.43
CA VAL A 111 5.56 -0.18 3.62
C VAL A 111 6.21 -1.20 2.71
N GLU A 112 5.55 -2.33 2.49
CA GLU A 112 5.94 -3.37 1.55
C GLU A 112 4.70 -3.91 0.83
N CYS A 113 4.87 -4.42 -0.39
CA CYS A 113 3.80 -5.06 -1.14
C CYS A 113 4.08 -6.56 -1.27
N LEU A 114 3.09 -7.38 -0.96
CA LEU A 114 3.06 -8.80 -1.24
C LEU A 114 2.37 -9.02 -2.58
N PHE A 115 3.09 -9.58 -3.53
CA PHE A 115 2.58 -10.02 -4.82
C PHE A 115 2.21 -11.49 -4.78
N THR A 116 1.10 -11.86 -5.41
CA THR A 116 0.70 -13.25 -5.57
C THR A 116 0.34 -13.48 -7.04
N ASP A 117 0.80 -14.57 -7.66
CA ASP A 117 0.42 -14.95 -9.02
C ASP A 117 -0.84 -15.81 -9.05
N ASP A 118 -1.27 -16.21 -10.26
CA ASP A 118 -2.45 -17.06 -10.45
C ASP A 118 -2.26 -18.48 -9.90
N ALA A 119 -1.03 -18.93 -9.68
CA ALA A 119 -0.71 -20.22 -9.08
C ALA A 119 -0.65 -20.16 -7.53
N GLY A 120 -0.74 -18.97 -6.94
CA GLY A 120 -0.64 -18.73 -5.49
C GLY A 120 0.80 -18.55 -4.99
N GLU A 121 1.80 -18.51 -5.90
CA GLU A 121 3.18 -18.22 -5.55
C GLU A 121 3.35 -16.75 -5.16
N LYS A 122 4.23 -16.50 -4.18
CA LYS A 122 4.34 -15.19 -3.56
C LYS A 122 5.73 -14.58 -3.69
N ALA A 123 5.78 -13.28 -3.86
CA ALA A 123 6.99 -12.47 -3.76
C ALA A 123 6.73 -11.20 -2.95
N LEU A 124 7.73 -10.76 -2.19
CA LEU A 124 7.69 -9.49 -1.45
C LEU A 124 8.48 -8.44 -2.22
N SER A 125 7.95 -7.21 -2.27
CA SER A 125 8.73 -6.05 -2.66
C SER A 125 9.83 -5.76 -1.63
N GLY A 126 10.78 -4.91 -1.97
CA GLY A 126 11.58 -4.24 -0.94
C GLY A 126 10.68 -3.36 -0.06
N ARG A 127 11.19 -2.96 1.11
CA ARG A 127 10.53 -2.03 2.02
C ARG A 127 10.87 -0.59 1.66
N ALA A 128 9.90 0.30 1.79
CA ALA A 128 10.06 1.74 1.67
C ALA A 128 9.75 2.40 3.01
N SER A 129 10.64 3.28 3.49
CA SER A 129 10.41 4.01 4.73
C SER A 129 9.44 5.16 4.53
N LEU A 130 8.62 5.41 5.54
CA LEU A 130 7.75 6.59 5.64
C LEU A 130 8.29 7.49 6.75
N THR A 131 8.68 8.71 6.37
CA THR A 131 9.06 9.75 7.32
C THR A 131 7.92 10.74 7.48
N VAL A 132 7.46 10.96 8.71
CA VAL A 132 6.37 11.91 8.99
C VAL A 132 6.90 13.01 9.90
N TYR A 133 6.87 14.25 9.43
CA TYR A 133 7.24 15.41 10.19
C TYR A 133 6.04 15.92 11.00
N PRO A 134 6.10 15.96 12.35
CA PRO A 134 4.98 16.44 13.13
C PRO A 134 4.75 17.92 12.85
N VAL A 135 3.50 18.29 12.60
CA VAL A 135 3.10 19.70 12.53
C VAL A 135 2.92 20.18 13.97
N GLY A 136 3.86 21.00 14.44
CA GLY A 136 3.74 21.61 15.76
C GLY A 136 2.45 22.42 15.89
N PRO A 137 1.94 22.67 17.12
CA PRO A 137 0.78 23.52 17.29
C PRO A 137 1.07 24.86 16.59
N THR A 138 0.24 25.21 15.63
CA THR A 138 0.28 26.55 15.04
C THR A 138 0.19 27.53 16.19
N ALA A 139 1.22 28.36 16.40
CA ALA A 139 1.19 29.36 17.45
C ALA A 139 -0.14 30.09 17.33
N SER A 140 -0.98 29.97 18.36
CA SER A 140 -2.22 30.75 18.44
C SER A 140 -1.84 32.21 18.22
N PRO A 141 -2.48 32.95 17.29
CA PRO A 141 -2.13 34.34 17.08
C PRO A 141 -2.17 35.02 18.44
N GLU A 142 -1.03 35.65 18.81
CA GLU A 142 -0.93 36.44 20.02
C GLU A 142 -2.08 37.44 20.02
N PRO A 143 -2.89 37.56 21.09
CA PRO A 143 -4.02 38.47 21.08
C PRO A 143 -3.49 39.88 20.75
N THR A 144 -3.97 40.44 19.67
CA THR A 144 -3.68 41.82 19.28
C THR A 144 -3.94 42.72 20.47
N PRO A 145 -2.95 43.50 20.94
CA PRO A 145 -3.17 44.36 22.12
C PRO A 145 -4.39 45.24 21.85
N THR A 146 -5.36 45.13 22.72
CA THR A 146 -6.54 46.03 22.70
C THR A 146 -6.01 47.47 22.84
N PRO A 147 -6.37 48.38 21.92
CA PRO A 147 -5.89 49.77 22.02
C PRO A 147 -6.30 50.33 23.38
N THR A 148 -5.29 50.76 24.13
CA THR A 148 -5.53 51.47 25.39
C THR A 148 -6.36 52.72 25.07
N PRO A 149 -7.51 52.92 25.72
CA PRO A 149 -8.30 54.10 25.47
C PRO A 149 -7.46 55.37 25.73
N GLU A 150 -7.42 56.23 24.73
CA GLU A 150 -6.76 57.53 24.84
C GLU A 150 -7.35 58.32 26.03
N PRO A 151 -6.53 58.92 26.91
CA PRO A 151 -7.03 59.68 28.03
C PRO A 151 -7.94 60.81 27.54
N THR A 152 -9.20 60.74 27.96
CA THR A 152 -10.17 61.81 27.70
C THR A 152 -9.62 63.13 28.26
N ALA A 153 -9.49 64.16 27.38
CA ALA A 153 -9.03 65.45 27.81
C ALA A 153 -9.85 65.98 28.98
N THR A 154 -9.17 66.33 30.07
CA THR A 154 -9.80 66.98 31.21
C THR A 154 -10.40 68.29 30.77
N PRO A 155 -11.69 68.58 30.97
CA PRO A 155 -12.27 69.88 30.60
C PRO A 155 -11.54 71.02 31.27
N GLU A 156 -11.16 72.02 30.48
CA GLU A 156 -10.55 73.24 30.94
C GLU A 156 -11.50 73.96 31.95
N PRO A 157 -10.97 74.43 33.08
CA PRO A 157 -11.80 75.11 34.07
C PRO A 157 -12.44 76.37 33.44
N THR A 158 -13.75 76.47 33.53
CA THR A 158 -14.51 77.67 33.14
C THR A 158 -14.05 78.88 33.92
N PRO A 159 -13.68 80.00 33.28
CA PRO A 159 -13.26 81.23 33.98
C PRO A 159 -14.40 81.78 34.83
N GLU A 160 -14.08 82.04 36.11
CA GLU A 160 -14.99 82.61 37.08
C GLU A 160 -15.38 84.07 36.69
N PRO A 161 -16.65 84.45 36.72
CA PRO A 161 -17.09 85.81 36.38
C PRO A 161 -16.50 86.85 37.32
N VAL A 162 -15.77 87.83 36.75
CA VAL A 162 -15.23 89.00 37.48
C VAL A 162 -16.43 89.85 37.84
N ALA A 163 -16.66 90.02 39.15
CA ALA A 163 -17.66 90.93 39.67
C ALA A 163 -17.19 92.38 39.42
N ALA A 164 -18.12 93.24 38.93
CA ALA A 164 -17.97 94.69 38.82
C ALA A 164 -18.23 95.44 40.12
#